data_f74021286e0e90c921834ba8f49d1721
#
_entry.id   f74021286e0e90c921834ba8f49d1721
#
_cell.length_a   1.000
_cell.length_b   1.000
_cell.length_c   1.000
_cell.angle_alpha   90.00
_cell.angle_beta   90.00
_cell.angle_gamma   90.00
#
_symmetry.space_group_name_H-M   'P 1'
#
loop_
_entity.id
_entity.type
_entity.pdbx_description
1 polymer ?
#
loop_
_entity_poly.entity_id
_entity_poly.type
_entity_poly.pdbx_seq_one_letter_code
_entity_poly.pdbx_strand_id
1 'polypeptide(L)'
;MRFWIDDLRNPRDYVHDWGKDDDIWSKSYEEFMIHLQIHVQGDQRIGHIYFDYNLGTGGTGLDCAMLVTSADWEWALDDHSSWSSHSSDPYGRAKIVDLMDAWRVQTNPV
;
A
#
# COMPACT_ATOMS: atom_id res chain seq x y z
N MET A 1 -11.12 -1.89 -1.78
CA MET A 1 -10.15 -3.01 -1.64
C MET A 1 -9.02 -2.62 -0.71
N ARG A 2 -8.40 -3.62 -0.08
CA ARG A 2 -7.31 -3.41 0.86
C ARG A 2 -6.11 -4.23 0.41
N PHE A 3 -4.91 -3.64 0.54
CA PHE A 3 -3.65 -4.32 0.25
C PHE A 3 -2.85 -4.51 1.54
N TRP A 4 -2.34 -5.72 1.73
CA TRP A 4 -1.37 -6.05 2.77
C TRP A 4 -0.05 -6.35 2.07
N ILE A 5 0.97 -5.52 2.31
CA ILE A 5 2.28 -5.64 1.68
C ILE A 5 3.28 -6.11 2.74
N ASP A 6 3.65 -7.37 2.67
CA ASP A 6 4.58 -7.99 3.62
C ASP A 6 5.01 -9.34 3.06
N ASP A 7 6.29 -9.66 3.13
CA ASP A 7 6.83 -10.91 2.63
C ASP A 7 6.68 -12.09 3.60
N LEU A 8 6.45 -11.83 4.88
CA LEU A 8 6.45 -12.87 5.91
C LEU A 8 5.16 -12.92 6.75
N ARG A 9 4.65 -11.77 7.20
CA ARG A 9 3.54 -11.74 8.14
C ARG A 9 2.22 -11.97 7.45
N ASN A 10 1.45 -12.91 8.00
CA ASN A 10 0.11 -13.20 7.49
C ASN A 10 -0.86 -12.12 7.95
N PRO A 11 -1.58 -11.45 7.04
CA PRO A 11 -2.50 -10.37 7.43
C PRO A 11 -3.60 -10.82 8.38
N ARG A 12 -3.96 -12.10 8.38
CA ARG A 12 -5.00 -12.63 9.30
C ARG A 12 -4.58 -12.54 10.77
N ASP A 13 -3.28 -12.46 11.04
CA ASP A 13 -2.75 -12.35 12.40
C ASP A 13 -2.80 -10.91 12.92
N TYR A 14 -3.02 -9.93 12.04
CA TYR A 14 -2.94 -8.51 12.36
C TYR A 14 -4.21 -7.72 12.05
N VAL A 15 -4.96 -8.15 11.04
CA VAL A 15 -6.19 -7.47 10.63
C VAL A 15 -7.38 -8.38 10.93
N HIS A 16 -8.18 -7.98 11.90
CA HIS A 16 -9.26 -8.80 12.47
C HIS A 16 -10.23 -9.35 11.42
N ASP A 17 -10.61 -8.55 10.45
CA ASP A 17 -11.60 -8.90 9.44
C ASP A 17 -10.99 -9.19 8.08
N TRP A 18 -9.70 -9.57 8.04
CA TRP A 18 -9.04 -9.90 6.78
C TRP A 18 -9.64 -11.13 6.12
N GLY A 19 -9.71 -11.11 4.80
CA GLY A 19 -10.17 -12.23 4.00
C GLY A 19 -11.41 -11.96 3.19
N LYS A 20 -11.75 -10.68 3.00
CA LYS A 20 -12.83 -10.30 2.08
C LYS A 20 -12.37 -10.52 0.63
N ASP A 21 -13.32 -10.60 -0.30
CA ASP A 21 -13.04 -10.92 -1.70
C ASP A 21 -12.04 -9.95 -2.35
N ASP A 22 -12.04 -8.71 -1.90
CA ASP A 22 -11.16 -7.67 -2.43
C ASP A 22 -9.97 -7.33 -1.52
N ASP A 23 -9.62 -8.23 -0.60
CA ASP A 23 -8.41 -8.15 0.21
C ASP A 23 -7.26 -8.86 -0.53
N ILE A 24 -6.13 -8.18 -0.71
CA ILE A 24 -5.03 -8.66 -1.53
C ILE A 24 -3.73 -8.63 -0.74
N TRP A 25 -3.06 -9.78 -0.67
CA TRP A 25 -1.74 -9.90 -0.03
C TRP A 25 -0.66 -9.89 -1.11
N SER A 26 0.18 -8.86 -1.08
CA SER A 26 1.34 -8.73 -1.96
C SER A 26 2.61 -8.96 -1.16
N LYS A 27 3.41 -9.94 -1.55
CA LYS A 27 4.60 -10.37 -0.79
C LYS A 27 5.88 -9.68 -1.21
N SER A 28 5.82 -8.88 -2.28
CA SER A 28 6.98 -8.16 -2.82
C SER A 28 6.51 -6.92 -3.57
N TYR A 29 7.46 -6.05 -3.90
CA TYR A 29 7.20 -4.90 -4.76
C TYR A 29 6.63 -5.37 -6.11
N GLU A 30 7.24 -6.39 -6.70
CA GLU A 30 6.82 -6.92 -8.00
C GLU A 30 5.39 -7.47 -7.94
N GLU A 31 5.06 -8.23 -6.89
CA GLU A 31 3.70 -8.71 -6.71
C GLU A 31 2.71 -7.57 -6.54
N PHE A 32 3.07 -6.54 -5.79
CA PHE A 32 2.20 -5.38 -5.61
C PHE A 32 1.91 -4.71 -6.95
N MET A 33 2.92 -4.52 -7.78
CA MET A 33 2.77 -3.93 -9.11
C MET A 33 1.84 -4.79 -9.98
N ILE A 34 2.03 -6.11 -9.98
CA ILE A 34 1.20 -7.04 -10.74
C ILE A 34 -0.24 -7.01 -10.23
N HIS A 35 -0.43 -7.03 -8.92
CA HIS A 35 -1.76 -7.00 -8.33
C HIS A 35 -2.50 -5.70 -8.63
N LEU A 36 -1.80 -4.56 -8.66
CA LEU A 36 -2.40 -3.30 -9.09
C LEU A 36 -2.95 -3.44 -10.52
N GLN A 37 -2.17 -4.02 -11.41
CA GLN A 37 -2.56 -4.18 -12.82
C GLN A 37 -3.75 -5.11 -12.99
N ILE A 38 -3.84 -6.17 -12.18
CA ILE A 38 -4.88 -7.18 -12.30
C ILE A 38 -6.19 -6.73 -11.63
N HIS A 39 -6.09 -6.17 -10.42
CA HIS A 39 -7.25 -5.99 -9.55
C HIS A 39 -7.80 -4.56 -9.52
N VAL A 40 -6.96 -3.55 -9.80
CA VAL A 40 -7.39 -2.15 -9.71
C VAL A 40 -7.71 -1.64 -11.10
N GLN A 41 -8.99 -1.65 -11.46
CA GLN A 41 -9.47 -1.27 -12.79
C GLN A 41 -10.76 -0.44 -12.68
N GLY A 42 -10.96 0.42 -13.68
CA GLY A 42 -12.21 1.14 -13.80
C GLY A 42 -12.48 2.08 -12.62
N ASP A 43 -13.62 1.89 -11.98
CA ASP A 43 -14.06 2.71 -10.86
C ASP A 43 -13.55 2.22 -9.51
N GLN A 44 -12.77 1.13 -9.49
CA GLN A 44 -12.26 0.58 -8.25
C GLN A 44 -11.26 1.54 -7.61
N ARG A 45 -11.34 1.62 -6.28
CA ARG A 45 -10.43 2.48 -5.50
C ARG A 45 -9.85 1.67 -4.36
N ILE A 46 -8.65 2.04 -3.95
CA ILE A 46 -7.96 1.42 -2.82
C ILE A 46 -8.48 2.08 -1.55
N GLY A 47 -9.04 1.28 -0.64
CA GLY A 47 -9.53 1.78 0.63
C GLY A 47 -8.45 1.93 1.67
N HIS A 48 -7.56 0.93 1.79
CA HIS A 48 -6.45 0.97 2.73
C HIS A 48 -5.27 0.17 2.23
N ILE A 49 -4.06 0.64 2.53
CA ILE A 49 -2.81 -0.09 2.28
C ILE A 49 -2.04 -0.24 3.59
N TYR A 50 -1.70 -1.48 3.91
CA TYR A 50 -0.83 -1.81 5.04
C TYR A 50 0.56 -2.06 4.50
N PHE A 51 1.51 -1.18 4.82
CA PHE A 51 2.87 -1.24 4.29
C PHE A 51 3.83 -1.88 5.28
N ASP A 52 4.67 -2.81 4.81
CA ASP A 52 5.92 -3.18 5.45
C ASP A 52 7.08 -2.56 4.66
N TYR A 53 8.19 -2.23 5.32
CA TYR A 53 9.34 -1.63 4.65
C TYR A 53 10.23 -2.68 3.99
N ASN A 54 10.63 -3.69 4.75
CA ASN A 54 11.55 -4.72 4.27
C ASN A 54 10.77 -5.85 3.61
N LEU A 55 10.95 -6.00 2.30
CA LEU A 55 10.26 -7.03 1.51
C LEU A 55 11.22 -8.08 0.96
N GLY A 56 12.39 -8.23 1.58
CA GLY A 56 13.40 -9.15 1.10
C GLY A 56 14.20 -8.55 -0.05
N THR A 57 14.24 -9.23 -1.19
CA THR A 57 14.95 -8.77 -2.39
C THR A 57 13.98 -8.06 -3.34
N GLY A 58 14.52 -7.16 -4.17
CA GLY A 58 13.73 -6.45 -5.17
C GLY A 58 13.48 -5.01 -4.75
N GLY A 59 12.30 -4.65 -4.35
CA GLY A 59 11.97 -3.30 -3.87
C GLY A 59 11.56 -3.32 -2.41
N THR A 60 11.41 -2.14 -1.82
CA THR A 60 10.96 -1.97 -0.44
C THR A 60 9.50 -1.51 -0.41
N GLY A 61 8.92 -1.45 0.78
CA GLY A 61 7.60 -0.85 0.96
C GLY A 61 7.57 0.64 0.57
N LEU A 62 8.71 1.34 0.70
CA LEU A 62 8.81 2.71 0.22
C LEU A 62 8.67 2.77 -1.30
N ASP A 63 9.26 1.82 -2.02
CA ASP A 63 9.09 1.72 -3.47
C ASP A 63 7.63 1.48 -3.84
N CYS A 64 6.91 0.68 -3.06
CA CYS A 64 5.47 0.47 -3.25
C CYS A 64 4.69 1.77 -3.07
N ALA A 65 5.03 2.56 -2.05
CA ALA A 65 4.39 3.86 -1.81
C ALA A 65 4.67 4.83 -2.95
N MET A 66 5.90 4.84 -3.46
CA MET A 66 6.26 5.66 -4.62
C MET A 66 5.48 5.24 -5.87
N LEU A 67 5.30 3.95 -6.06
CA LEU A 67 4.53 3.43 -7.21
C LEU A 67 3.07 3.87 -7.15
N VAL A 68 2.41 3.65 -6.03
CA VAL A 68 0.97 3.91 -5.92
C VAL A 68 0.64 5.41 -5.93
N THR A 69 1.59 6.26 -5.58
CA THR A 69 1.43 7.72 -5.65
C THR A 69 1.93 8.30 -6.97
N SER A 70 2.44 7.46 -7.88
CA SER A 70 2.89 7.92 -9.19
C SER A 70 1.72 8.32 -10.08
N ALA A 71 2.01 9.04 -11.15
CA ALA A 71 1.00 9.50 -12.10
C ALA A 71 0.17 8.36 -12.71
N ASP A 72 0.76 7.17 -12.81
CA ASP A 72 0.07 6.01 -13.39
C ASP A 72 -0.97 5.41 -12.46
N TRP A 73 -0.82 5.57 -11.14
CA TRP A 73 -1.64 4.86 -10.16
C TRP A 73 -2.34 5.75 -9.14
N GLU A 74 -1.99 7.04 -9.04
CA GLU A 74 -2.56 7.90 -8.01
C GLU A 74 -4.08 8.03 -8.11
N TRP A 75 -4.65 7.79 -9.29
CA TRP A 75 -6.09 7.82 -9.51
C TRP A 75 -6.83 6.79 -8.63
N ALA A 76 -6.14 5.71 -8.24
CA ALA A 76 -6.73 4.66 -7.40
C ALA A 76 -6.83 5.06 -5.94
N LEU A 77 -6.14 6.13 -5.53
CA LEU A 77 -6.19 6.68 -4.18
C LEU A 77 -7.11 7.90 -4.19
N ASP A 78 -8.24 7.82 -3.50
CA ASP A 78 -9.19 8.93 -3.38
C ASP A 78 -9.15 9.55 -1.99
N ASP A 79 -10.07 10.46 -1.70
CA ASP A 79 -10.14 11.15 -0.41
C ASP A 79 -10.40 10.20 0.76
N HIS A 80 -10.94 9.04 0.48
CA HIS A 80 -11.29 8.04 1.49
C HIS A 80 -10.19 7.00 1.69
N SER A 81 -9.16 7.00 0.83
CA SER A 81 -8.03 6.09 0.97
C SER A 81 -7.22 6.40 2.21
N SER A 82 -6.78 5.37 2.90
CA SER A 82 -5.94 5.49 4.08
C SER A 82 -4.78 4.50 4.00
N TRP A 83 -3.83 4.64 4.90
CA TRP A 83 -2.63 3.81 4.93
C TRP A 83 -2.06 3.74 6.32
N SER A 84 -1.32 2.69 6.57
CA SER A 84 -0.55 2.51 7.80
C SER A 84 0.70 1.70 7.49
N SER A 85 1.68 1.75 8.36
CA SER A 85 2.87 0.91 8.24
C SER A 85 3.01 0.08 9.49
N HIS A 86 3.16 -1.24 9.30
CA HIS A 86 3.37 -2.20 10.38
C HIS A 86 4.82 -2.67 10.44
N SER A 87 5.73 -1.96 9.76
CA SER A 87 7.14 -2.33 9.73
C SER A 87 7.77 -2.26 11.12
N SER A 88 8.62 -3.23 11.42
CA SER A 88 9.45 -3.21 12.64
C SER A 88 10.62 -2.23 12.53
N ASP A 89 10.91 -1.73 11.33
CA ASP A 89 11.94 -0.72 11.10
C ASP A 89 11.32 0.67 11.25
N PRO A 90 11.60 1.41 12.35
CA PRO A 90 10.97 2.71 12.58
C PRO A 90 11.37 3.76 11.54
N TYR A 91 12.58 3.66 10.99
CA TYR A 91 13.03 4.58 9.93
C TYR A 91 12.23 4.35 8.65
N GLY A 92 12.12 3.10 8.23
CA GLY A 92 11.36 2.75 7.03
C GLY A 92 9.88 3.07 7.17
N ARG A 93 9.31 2.81 8.35
CA ARG A 93 7.91 3.11 8.65
C ARG A 93 7.64 4.62 8.51
N ALA A 94 8.51 5.45 9.09
CA ALA A 94 8.36 6.89 9.02
C ALA A 94 8.46 7.40 7.58
N LYS A 95 9.40 6.86 6.80
CA LYS A 95 9.58 7.25 5.40
C LYS A 95 8.33 6.99 4.56
N ILE A 96 7.70 5.85 4.73
CA ILE A 96 6.48 5.49 4.00
C ILE A 96 5.34 6.44 4.37
N VAL A 97 5.10 6.61 5.66
CA VAL A 97 4.00 7.45 6.14
C VAL A 97 4.21 8.91 5.71
N ASP A 98 5.43 9.42 5.82
CA ASP A 98 5.74 10.79 5.42
C ASP A 98 5.49 11.00 3.91
N LEU A 99 5.88 10.05 3.08
CA LEU A 99 5.66 10.14 1.64
C LEU A 99 4.16 10.15 1.31
N MET A 100 3.40 9.23 1.92
CA MET A 100 1.96 9.12 1.67
C MET A 100 1.21 10.35 2.15
N ASP A 101 1.57 10.86 3.34
CA ASP A 101 0.95 12.06 3.90
C ASP A 101 1.28 13.30 3.07
N ALA A 102 2.52 13.42 2.58
CA ALA A 102 2.92 14.52 1.71
C ALA A 102 2.16 14.49 0.38
N TRP A 103 1.95 13.31 -0.18
CA TRP A 103 1.14 13.14 -1.39
C TRP A 103 -0.29 13.64 -1.15
N ARG A 104 -0.90 13.27 -0.02
CA ARG A 104 -2.26 13.68 0.32
C ARG A 104 -2.38 15.20 0.40
N VAL A 105 -1.40 15.86 1.02
CA VAL A 105 -1.39 17.33 1.13
C VAL A 105 -1.30 17.99 -0.24
N GLN A 106 -0.52 17.42 -1.16
CA GLN A 106 -0.36 17.97 -2.52
C GLN A 106 -1.62 17.78 -3.37
N THR A 107 -2.32 16.65 -3.21
CA THR A 107 -3.46 16.32 -4.05
C THR A 107 -4.78 16.84 -3.49
N ASN A 108 -4.85 17.09 -2.19
CA ASN A 108 -6.02 17.62 -1.51
C ASN A 108 -5.63 18.87 -0.70
N PRO A 109 -5.12 19.93 -1.34
CA PRO A 109 -4.81 21.17 -0.62
C PRO A 109 -6.10 21.80 -0.09
N VAL A 110 -6.05 22.16 1.16
CA VAL A 110 -7.19 22.84 1.79
C VAL A 110 -7.10 24.34 1.55
#